data_d9d7c33cdec62a53d0868b9d28b66541
#
_entry.id   d9d7c33cdec62a53d0868b9d28b66541
#
_cell.length_a   1.000
_cell.length_b   1.000
_cell.length_c   1.000
_cell.angle_alpha   90.00
_cell.angle_beta   90.00
_cell.angle_gamma   90.00
#
_symmetry.space_group_name_H-M   'P 1'
#
loop_
_entity.id
_entity.type
_entity.pdbx_description
1 polymer ?
#
loop_
_entity_poly.entity_id
_entity_poly.type
_entity_poly.pdbx_seq_one_letter_code
_entity_poly.pdbx_strand_id
1 'polypeptide(L)'
;MQKIRALKANEIEVRVQQVTEKGAQLLVYKDSRCDKRILDETFGILGWKNKYEEIKGNLYCTISIWDEDSKQWVDKCDCGVESFSEKEKGEASDAFKRAGFNVGIGRELYTRIFYFANVPTVKNDKGKFDLKNKYEKFRVSEIETNEEQEKIEKIKIVDSKDKVVFSYGYKKPETTEITETSKPANESAKATKREAKATESEEKPANPKTITDAQKKLINTLLSKQEDREQAKKNLYAKFNITTIKGISSDLAKQMIESLKGE
;
A
#
# COMPACT_ATOMS: atom_id res chain seq x y z
N MET A 1 11.61 -26.24 -14.22
CA MET A 1 11.17 -25.54 -12.97
C MET A 1 9.66 -25.44 -12.98
N GLN A 2 8.96 -25.89 -11.92
CA GLN A 2 7.51 -25.80 -11.81
C GLN A 2 7.08 -24.34 -11.62
N LYS A 3 6.02 -23.92 -12.33
CA LYS A 3 5.51 -22.55 -12.28
C LYS A 3 4.56 -22.39 -11.10
N ILE A 4 4.77 -21.38 -10.29
CA ILE A 4 3.84 -20.96 -9.24
C ILE A 4 2.58 -20.36 -9.93
N ARG A 5 1.40 -20.81 -9.51
CA ARG A 5 0.13 -20.25 -9.98
C ARG A 5 -0.19 -18.91 -9.32
N ALA A 6 -0.99 -18.10 -9.98
CA ALA A 6 -1.56 -16.90 -9.39
C ALA A 6 -2.56 -17.24 -8.25
N LEU A 7 -2.82 -16.24 -7.39
CA LEU A 7 -3.78 -16.34 -6.29
C LEU A 7 -5.21 -16.40 -6.81
N LYS A 8 -6.04 -17.21 -6.15
CA LYS A 8 -7.50 -17.23 -6.35
C LYS A 8 -8.15 -16.12 -5.53
N ALA A 9 -9.35 -15.70 -5.92
CA ALA A 9 -10.09 -14.64 -5.22
C ALA A 9 -10.26 -14.90 -3.71
N ASN A 10 -10.53 -16.15 -3.32
CA ASN A 10 -10.70 -16.57 -1.93
C ASN A 10 -9.39 -16.71 -1.14
N GLU A 11 -8.24 -16.52 -1.77
CA GLU A 11 -6.90 -16.52 -1.14
C GLU A 11 -6.40 -15.11 -0.85
N ILE A 12 -7.14 -14.10 -1.31
CA ILE A 12 -6.81 -12.68 -1.13
C ILE A 12 -7.72 -12.10 -0.06
N GLU A 13 -7.10 -11.62 1.00
CA GLU A 13 -7.78 -10.90 2.08
C GLU A 13 -7.80 -9.40 1.81
N VAL A 14 -8.83 -8.73 2.32
CA VAL A 14 -9.02 -7.28 2.18
C VAL A 14 -9.20 -6.66 3.55
N ARG A 15 -8.43 -5.63 3.85
CA ARG A 15 -8.61 -4.82 5.07
C ARG A 15 -8.67 -3.33 4.75
N VAL A 16 -9.34 -2.58 5.61
CA VAL A 16 -9.32 -1.12 5.57
C VAL A 16 -7.96 -0.63 6.06
N GLN A 17 -7.29 0.17 5.24
CA GLN A 17 -6.03 0.81 5.59
C GLN A 17 -6.26 2.21 6.14
N GLN A 18 -7.14 2.99 5.51
CA GLN A 18 -7.48 4.35 5.91
C GLN A 18 -8.92 4.68 5.53
N VAL A 19 -9.60 5.45 6.37
CA VAL A 19 -10.93 5.98 6.07
C VAL A 19 -10.85 7.48 5.90
N THR A 20 -11.53 8.00 4.87
CA THR A 20 -11.62 9.41 4.54
C THR A 20 -13.09 9.80 4.45
N GLU A 21 -13.40 11.08 4.28
CA GLU A 21 -14.77 11.58 4.04
C GLU A 21 -15.44 10.90 2.82
N LYS A 22 -14.65 10.60 1.78
CA LYS A 22 -15.15 10.08 0.49
C LYS A 22 -15.26 8.55 0.43
N GLY A 23 -14.77 7.84 1.44
CA GLY A 23 -14.73 6.38 1.43
C GLY A 23 -13.50 5.81 2.13
N ALA A 24 -13.16 4.57 1.82
CA ALA A 24 -12.08 3.83 2.45
C ALA A 24 -11.00 3.38 1.46
N GLN A 25 -9.75 3.61 1.81
CA GLN A 25 -8.63 2.95 1.14
C GLN A 25 -8.51 1.54 1.66
N LEU A 26 -8.49 0.58 0.75
CA LEU A 26 -8.35 -0.83 1.05
C LEU A 26 -6.93 -1.30 0.77
N LEU A 27 -6.51 -2.32 1.50
CA LEU A 27 -5.29 -3.07 1.27
C LEU A 27 -5.66 -4.52 0.99
N VAL A 28 -5.19 -5.06 -0.12
CA VAL A 28 -5.27 -6.47 -0.47
C VAL A 28 -3.99 -7.19 -0.05
N TYR A 29 -4.09 -8.38 0.52
CA TYR A 29 -2.95 -9.15 0.99
C TYR A 29 -3.28 -10.64 1.04
N LYS A 30 -2.27 -11.49 1.24
CA LYS A 30 -2.40 -12.93 1.48
C LYS A 30 -1.88 -13.29 2.87
N ASP A 31 -2.38 -14.36 3.46
CA ASP A 31 -1.82 -14.90 4.69
C ASP A 31 -0.71 -15.94 4.39
N SER A 32 0.13 -16.22 5.39
CA SER A 32 1.23 -17.19 5.23
C SER A 32 0.77 -18.64 5.05
N ARG A 33 -0.47 -18.97 5.44
CA ARG A 33 -1.07 -20.30 5.22
C ARG A 33 -1.41 -20.51 3.75
N CYS A 34 -1.80 -19.44 3.07
CA CYS A 34 -1.97 -19.45 1.61
C CYS A 34 -0.67 -19.84 0.91
N ASP A 35 0.44 -19.19 1.29
CA ASP A 35 1.76 -19.49 0.73
C ASP A 35 2.15 -20.95 0.94
N LYS A 36 1.94 -21.49 2.14
CA LYS A 36 2.24 -22.90 2.45
C LYS A 36 1.44 -23.85 1.57
N ARG A 37 0.12 -23.60 1.38
CA ARG A 37 -0.71 -24.40 0.49
C ARG A 37 -0.20 -24.38 -0.96
N ILE A 38 0.20 -23.22 -1.46
CA ILE A 38 0.73 -23.09 -2.82
C ILE A 38 2.07 -23.82 -2.96
N LEU A 39 2.93 -23.77 -1.94
CA LEU A 39 4.16 -24.55 -1.92
C LEU A 39 3.89 -26.07 -1.92
N ASP A 40 2.93 -26.52 -1.10
CA ASP A 40 2.51 -27.92 -1.06
C ASP A 40 1.88 -28.37 -2.40
N GLU A 41 1.03 -27.53 -3.01
CA GLU A 41 0.43 -27.79 -4.32
C GLU A 41 1.48 -27.88 -5.44
N THR A 42 2.50 -27.03 -5.37
CA THR A 42 3.48 -26.90 -6.47
C THR A 42 4.62 -27.90 -6.34
N PHE A 43 5.18 -28.07 -5.15
CA PHE A 43 6.40 -28.86 -4.92
C PHE A 43 6.15 -30.15 -4.14
N GLY A 44 4.92 -30.35 -3.62
CA GLY A 44 4.60 -31.41 -2.68
C GLY A 44 5.11 -31.12 -1.27
N ILE A 45 4.51 -31.77 -0.27
CA ILE A 45 4.81 -31.53 1.17
C ILE A 45 6.29 -31.77 1.51
N LEU A 46 6.95 -32.67 0.81
CA LEU A 46 8.38 -33.01 1.03
C LEU A 46 9.34 -32.26 0.09
N GLY A 47 8.83 -31.57 -0.92
CA GLY A 47 9.64 -30.88 -1.92
C GLY A 47 10.10 -29.48 -1.52
N TRP A 48 9.70 -29.01 -0.33
CA TRP A 48 10.14 -27.74 0.22
C TRP A 48 10.32 -27.81 1.74
N LYS A 49 11.09 -26.88 2.28
CA LYS A 49 11.27 -26.68 3.73
C LYS A 49 11.49 -25.20 4.01
N ASN A 50 11.34 -24.79 5.29
CA ASN A 50 11.71 -23.44 5.71
C ASN A 50 12.47 -23.47 7.03
N LYS A 51 13.30 -22.45 7.25
CA LYS A 51 13.96 -22.16 8.53
C LYS A 51 13.87 -20.66 8.83
N TYR A 52 13.99 -20.36 10.13
CA TYR A 52 14.09 -18.98 10.60
C TYR A 52 15.45 -18.77 11.27
N GLU A 53 16.03 -17.60 11.05
CA GLU A 53 17.31 -17.20 11.65
C GLU A 53 17.25 -15.73 12.05
N GLU A 54 17.74 -15.40 13.23
CA GLU A 54 17.90 -14.01 13.62
C GLU A 54 19.27 -13.51 13.14
N ILE A 55 19.25 -12.43 12.36
CA ILE A 55 20.47 -11.80 11.84
C ILE A 55 20.38 -10.31 12.15
N LYS A 56 21.29 -9.82 12.99
CA LYS A 56 21.36 -8.40 13.41
C LYS A 56 20.05 -7.88 14.01
N GLY A 57 19.37 -8.68 14.81
CA GLY A 57 18.11 -8.31 15.47
C GLY A 57 16.89 -8.32 14.55
N ASN A 58 16.99 -8.90 13.35
CA ASN A 58 15.87 -9.08 12.44
C ASN A 58 15.66 -10.57 12.15
N LEU A 59 14.41 -11.01 12.09
CA LEU A 59 14.06 -12.39 11.80
C LEU A 59 14.00 -12.62 10.29
N TYR A 60 14.86 -13.50 9.80
CA TYR A 60 14.87 -13.94 8.41
C TYR A 60 14.16 -15.28 8.27
N CYS A 61 13.43 -15.46 7.19
CA CYS A 61 12.89 -16.74 6.76
C CYS A 61 13.53 -17.16 5.46
N THR A 62 14.09 -18.36 5.43
CA THR A 62 14.57 -19.02 4.21
C THR A 62 13.57 -20.10 3.82
N ILE A 63 13.06 -20.06 2.61
CA ILE A 63 12.30 -21.14 1.96
C ILE A 63 13.25 -21.84 1.00
N SER A 64 13.46 -23.13 1.21
CA SER A 64 14.29 -23.98 0.35
C SER A 64 13.39 -24.90 -0.47
N ILE A 65 13.64 -24.97 -1.77
CA ILE A 65 12.91 -25.81 -2.74
C ILE A 65 13.89 -26.80 -3.33
N TRP A 66 13.50 -28.08 -3.39
CA TRP A 66 14.30 -29.09 -4.03
C TRP A 66 14.24 -28.94 -5.55
N ASP A 67 15.38 -28.76 -6.18
CA ASP A 67 15.49 -28.73 -7.63
C ASP A 67 15.97 -30.11 -8.16
N GLU A 68 15.05 -30.79 -8.85
CA GLU A 68 15.32 -32.10 -9.41
C GLU A 68 16.39 -32.11 -10.54
N ASP A 69 16.50 -31.01 -11.26
CA ASP A 69 17.43 -30.89 -12.37
C ASP A 69 18.88 -30.79 -11.87
N SER A 70 19.11 -29.90 -10.88
CA SER A 70 20.44 -29.69 -10.30
C SER A 70 20.72 -30.55 -9.06
N LYS A 71 19.73 -31.34 -8.57
CA LYS A 71 19.85 -32.21 -7.38
C LYS A 71 20.31 -31.44 -6.13
N GLN A 72 19.80 -30.26 -5.93
CA GLN A 72 20.17 -29.40 -4.80
C GLN A 72 18.98 -28.60 -4.27
N TRP A 73 19.11 -28.11 -3.05
CA TRP A 73 18.20 -27.17 -2.46
C TRP A 73 18.49 -25.76 -2.97
N VAL A 74 17.44 -25.06 -3.46
CA VAL A 74 17.52 -23.67 -3.89
C VAL A 74 16.84 -22.81 -2.84
N ASP A 75 17.59 -21.89 -2.25
CA ASP A 75 17.15 -21.05 -1.14
C ASP A 75 16.64 -19.68 -1.62
N LYS A 76 15.52 -19.26 -1.04
CA LYS A 76 14.97 -17.90 -1.16
C LYS A 76 14.74 -17.33 0.23
N CYS A 77 15.39 -16.23 0.55
CA CYS A 77 15.40 -15.65 1.88
C CYS A 77 14.89 -14.21 1.87
N ASP A 78 14.19 -13.81 2.93
CA ASP A 78 13.84 -12.41 3.20
C ASP A 78 13.61 -12.19 4.70
N CYS A 79 13.67 -10.93 5.15
CA CYS A 79 13.45 -10.56 6.54
C CYS A 79 12.02 -10.10 6.78
N GLY A 80 11.50 -10.36 7.98
CA GLY A 80 10.23 -9.86 8.47
C GLY A 80 10.32 -8.47 9.08
N VAL A 81 9.16 -7.86 9.29
CA VAL A 81 9.00 -6.64 10.08
C VAL A 81 8.02 -6.93 11.20
N GLU A 82 8.35 -6.52 12.43
CA GLU A 82 7.47 -6.66 13.58
C GLU A 82 6.08 -6.06 13.31
N SER A 83 5.03 -6.79 13.70
CA SER A 83 3.67 -6.25 13.68
C SER A 83 3.40 -5.40 14.92
N PHE A 84 2.40 -4.53 14.85
CA PHE A 84 2.06 -3.63 15.95
C PHE A 84 1.46 -4.36 17.16
N SER A 85 0.71 -5.45 16.96
CA SER A 85 -0.07 -6.12 18.00
C SER A 85 0.52 -7.45 18.48
N GLU A 86 1.08 -8.25 17.59
CA GLU A 86 1.70 -9.56 17.91
C GLU A 86 3.08 -9.58 17.25
N LYS A 87 4.07 -9.00 17.92
CA LYS A 87 5.38 -8.69 17.34
C LYS A 87 6.06 -9.91 16.73
N GLU A 88 6.39 -10.90 17.53
CA GLU A 88 7.16 -12.09 17.09
C GLU A 88 6.41 -12.93 16.07
N LYS A 89 5.11 -13.22 16.32
CA LYS A 89 4.28 -13.99 15.38
C LYS A 89 4.06 -13.23 14.08
N GLY A 90 3.87 -11.91 14.18
CA GLY A 90 3.71 -11.02 13.02
C GLY A 90 4.97 -10.98 12.17
N GLU A 91 6.14 -10.84 12.81
CA GLU A 91 7.45 -10.83 12.14
C GLU A 91 7.74 -12.14 11.43
N ALA A 92 7.55 -13.29 12.09
CA ALA A 92 7.73 -14.60 11.47
C ALA A 92 6.79 -14.82 10.27
N SER A 93 5.52 -14.43 10.39
CA SER A 93 4.56 -14.50 9.29
C SER A 93 4.91 -13.56 8.14
N ASP A 94 5.43 -12.39 8.44
CA ASP A 94 5.86 -11.42 7.43
C ASP A 94 7.12 -11.90 6.70
N ALA A 95 8.13 -12.38 7.44
CA ALA A 95 9.35 -12.97 6.88
C ALA A 95 9.02 -14.12 5.90
N PHE A 96 8.09 -15.01 6.29
CA PHE A 96 7.66 -16.11 5.43
C PHE A 96 6.97 -15.63 4.14
N LYS A 97 6.03 -14.67 4.24
CA LYS A 97 5.34 -14.12 3.07
C LYS A 97 6.29 -13.40 2.10
N ARG A 98 7.31 -12.73 2.63
CA ARG A 98 8.34 -12.05 1.84
C ARG A 98 9.28 -13.06 1.15
N ALA A 99 9.69 -14.11 1.86
CA ALA A 99 10.42 -15.21 1.25
C ALA A 99 9.57 -15.92 0.17
N GLY A 100 8.26 -16.11 0.42
CA GLY A 100 7.29 -16.63 -0.55
C GLY A 100 7.17 -15.76 -1.80
N PHE A 101 7.22 -14.42 -1.66
CA PHE A 101 7.29 -13.53 -2.81
C PHE A 101 8.55 -13.76 -3.66
N ASN A 102 9.69 -14.02 -3.03
CA ASN A 102 10.94 -14.33 -3.73
C ASN A 102 10.89 -15.69 -4.45
N VAL A 103 10.02 -16.61 -4.00
CA VAL A 103 9.69 -17.86 -4.71
C VAL A 103 8.79 -17.62 -5.92
N GLY A 104 7.96 -16.56 -5.90
CA GLY A 104 6.99 -16.23 -6.96
C GLY A 104 5.54 -16.14 -6.50
N ILE A 105 5.24 -16.33 -5.20
CA ILE A 105 3.87 -16.41 -4.69
C ILE A 105 3.30 -15.02 -4.46
N GLY A 106 2.20 -14.69 -5.14
CA GLY A 106 1.42 -13.46 -4.91
C GLY A 106 2.08 -12.19 -5.44
N ARG A 107 2.98 -12.29 -6.41
CA ARG A 107 3.64 -11.14 -7.04
C ARG A 107 2.64 -10.21 -7.73
N GLU A 108 1.54 -10.73 -8.22
CA GLU A 108 0.45 -9.96 -8.82
C GLU A 108 -0.18 -8.94 -7.87
N LEU A 109 -0.14 -9.17 -6.55
CA LEU A 109 -0.64 -8.21 -5.55
C LEU A 109 0.16 -6.88 -5.54
N TYR A 110 1.37 -6.89 -6.10
CA TYR A 110 2.21 -5.69 -6.23
C TYR A 110 1.92 -4.90 -7.52
N THR A 111 0.89 -5.28 -8.27
CA THR A 111 0.32 -4.42 -9.32
C THR A 111 -0.10 -3.09 -8.68
N ARG A 112 0.34 -1.97 -9.26
CA ARG A 112 0.11 -0.62 -8.71
C ARG A 112 -1.36 -0.18 -8.88
N ILE A 113 -2.28 -0.86 -8.20
CA ILE A 113 -3.70 -0.53 -8.17
C ILE A 113 -3.99 0.22 -6.86
N PHE A 114 -4.63 1.37 -6.97
CA PHE A 114 -5.13 2.11 -5.82
C PHE A 114 -6.54 1.64 -5.49
N TYR A 115 -6.68 0.81 -4.46
CA TYR A 115 -7.95 0.24 -4.04
C TYR A 115 -8.71 1.24 -3.17
N PHE A 116 -9.66 1.96 -3.75
CA PHE A 116 -10.50 2.90 -3.02
C PHE A 116 -11.97 2.52 -3.14
N ALA A 117 -12.58 2.16 -2.01
CA ALA A 117 -13.98 1.79 -1.91
C ALA A 117 -14.84 3.02 -1.61
N ASN A 118 -15.84 3.27 -2.44
CA ASN A 118 -16.84 4.29 -2.19
C ASN A 118 -17.91 3.73 -1.24
N VAL A 119 -17.68 3.90 0.06
CA VAL A 119 -18.51 3.37 1.15
C VAL A 119 -18.89 4.49 2.13
N PRO A 120 -20.07 4.40 2.79
CA PRO A 120 -20.50 5.43 3.76
C PRO A 120 -19.54 5.55 4.95
N THR A 121 -19.17 6.79 5.27
CA THR A 121 -18.28 7.14 6.37
C THR A 121 -18.95 8.11 7.33
N VAL A 122 -18.45 8.20 8.56
CA VAL A 122 -18.88 9.11 9.59
C VAL A 122 -17.67 9.76 10.26
N LYS A 123 -17.78 11.02 10.62
CA LYS A 123 -16.75 11.71 11.39
C LYS A 123 -16.92 11.36 12.87
N ASN A 124 -15.86 10.90 13.50
CA ASN A 124 -15.85 10.59 14.92
C ASN A 124 -15.49 11.81 15.78
N ASP A 125 -15.62 11.67 17.12
CA ASP A 125 -15.38 12.76 18.09
C ASP A 125 -13.92 13.28 18.07
N LYS A 126 -12.99 12.50 17.54
CA LYS A 126 -11.58 12.87 17.36
C LYS A 126 -11.30 13.58 16.03
N GLY A 127 -12.35 13.92 15.27
CA GLY A 127 -12.23 14.56 13.97
C GLY A 127 -11.72 13.67 12.83
N LYS A 128 -11.57 12.36 13.06
CA LYS A 128 -11.20 11.36 12.05
C LYS A 128 -12.46 10.72 11.45
N PHE A 129 -12.33 10.16 10.26
CA PHE A 129 -13.40 9.42 9.63
C PHE A 129 -13.29 7.92 9.94
N ASP A 130 -14.43 7.30 10.25
CA ASP A 130 -14.61 5.87 10.43
C ASP A 130 -15.65 5.37 9.41
N LEU A 131 -15.66 4.06 9.14
CA LEU A 131 -16.76 3.47 8.39
C LEU A 131 -18.07 3.63 9.17
N LYS A 132 -19.17 3.97 8.49
CA LYS A 132 -20.50 4.03 9.11
C LYS A 132 -20.88 2.69 9.75
N ASN A 133 -20.56 1.57 9.07
CA ASN A 133 -20.59 0.22 9.65
C ASN A 133 -19.17 -0.19 10.05
N LYS A 134 -18.84 -0.11 11.33
CA LYS A 134 -17.50 -0.46 11.87
C LYS A 134 -17.13 -1.94 11.68
N TYR A 135 -18.11 -2.81 11.46
CA TYR A 135 -17.93 -4.25 11.27
C TYR A 135 -17.96 -4.66 9.80
N GLU A 136 -17.93 -3.70 8.89
CA GLU A 136 -17.94 -3.99 7.46
C GLU A 136 -16.71 -4.79 7.06
N LYS A 137 -16.97 -5.87 6.32
CA LYS A 137 -15.92 -6.74 5.78
C LYS A 137 -15.96 -6.68 4.27
N PHE A 138 -14.79 -6.68 3.70
CA PHE A 138 -14.60 -6.67 2.25
C PHE A 138 -13.94 -7.97 1.82
N ARG A 139 -14.27 -8.43 0.62
CA ARG A 139 -13.65 -9.60 0.01
C ARG A 139 -13.48 -9.41 -1.48
N VAL A 140 -12.49 -10.08 -2.04
CA VAL A 140 -12.35 -10.19 -3.49
C VAL A 140 -13.39 -11.19 -3.98
N SER A 141 -14.25 -10.77 -4.91
CA SER A 141 -15.25 -11.65 -5.54
C SER A 141 -14.76 -12.25 -6.84
N GLU A 142 -13.98 -11.49 -7.60
CA GLU A 142 -13.42 -11.91 -8.88
C GLU A 142 -11.99 -11.37 -9.03
N ILE A 143 -11.12 -12.15 -9.66
CA ILE A 143 -9.79 -11.74 -10.07
C ILE A 143 -9.42 -12.43 -11.39
N GLU A 144 -8.83 -11.66 -12.31
CA GLU A 144 -8.13 -12.16 -13.49
C GLU A 144 -6.71 -11.62 -13.46
N THR A 145 -5.74 -12.50 -13.71
CA THR A 145 -4.32 -12.17 -13.67
C THR A 145 -3.67 -12.49 -15.00
N ASN A 146 -2.71 -11.67 -15.39
CA ASN A 146 -1.76 -12.01 -16.44
C ASN A 146 -0.57 -12.69 -15.80
N GLU A 147 -0.48 -14.00 -15.96
CA GLU A 147 0.57 -14.80 -15.34
C GLU A 147 1.97 -14.55 -15.91
N GLU A 148 2.09 -14.11 -17.17
CA GLU A 148 3.39 -13.80 -17.77
C GLU A 148 3.97 -12.50 -17.21
N GLN A 149 3.09 -11.52 -16.94
CA GLN A 149 3.47 -10.22 -16.40
C GLN A 149 3.36 -10.14 -14.89
N GLU A 150 2.91 -11.21 -14.22
CA GLU A 150 2.66 -11.27 -12.77
C GLU A 150 1.81 -10.08 -12.30
N LYS A 151 0.71 -9.77 -13.03
CA LYS A 151 -0.14 -8.59 -12.80
C LYS A 151 -1.61 -8.95 -12.70
N ILE A 152 -2.34 -8.15 -11.94
CA ILE A 152 -3.81 -8.18 -11.93
C ILE A 152 -4.32 -7.39 -13.15
N GLU A 153 -5.10 -8.06 -14.00
CA GLU A 153 -5.80 -7.42 -15.12
C GLU A 153 -7.19 -6.95 -14.72
N LYS A 154 -7.91 -7.77 -13.93
CA LYS A 154 -9.23 -7.41 -13.42
C LYS A 154 -9.39 -7.84 -11.98
N ILE A 155 -10.05 -7.02 -11.18
CA ILE A 155 -10.40 -7.38 -9.81
C ILE A 155 -11.69 -6.66 -9.40
N LYS A 156 -12.57 -7.38 -8.69
CA LYS A 156 -13.75 -6.84 -8.00
C LYS A 156 -13.66 -7.08 -6.51
N ILE A 157 -13.96 -6.06 -5.74
CA ILE A 157 -14.11 -6.16 -4.29
C ILE A 157 -15.55 -5.83 -3.92
N VAL A 158 -16.14 -6.66 -3.08
CA VAL A 158 -17.50 -6.53 -2.60
C VAL A 158 -17.53 -6.35 -1.08
N ASP A 159 -18.62 -5.76 -0.58
CA ASP A 159 -18.92 -5.65 0.84
C ASP A 159 -19.60 -6.94 1.38
N SER A 160 -20.01 -6.93 2.64
CA SER A 160 -20.69 -8.05 3.31
C SER A 160 -22.06 -8.40 2.71
N LYS A 161 -22.62 -7.53 1.86
CA LYS A 161 -23.91 -7.72 1.16
C LYS A 161 -23.73 -8.02 -0.33
N ASP A 162 -22.52 -8.41 -0.74
CA ASP A 162 -22.15 -8.68 -2.13
C ASP A 162 -22.27 -7.48 -3.09
N LYS A 163 -22.41 -6.27 -2.56
CA LYS A 163 -22.38 -5.06 -3.37
C LYS A 163 -20.96 -4.73 -3.77
N VAL A 164 -20.73 -4.49 -5.06
CA VAL A 164 -19.43 -4.08 -5.60
C VAL A 164 -19.08 -2.68 -5.05
N VAL A 165 -17.97 -2.59 -4.32
CA VAL A 165 -17.44 -1.33 -3.76
C VAL A 165 -16.19 -0.84 -4.47
N PHE A 166 -15.53 -1.73 -5.22
CA PHE A 166 -14.38 -1.42 -6.05
C PHE A 166 -14.32 -2.37 -7.24
N SER A 167 -13.96 -1.85 -8.42
CA SER A 167 -13.67 -2.67 -9.62
C SER A 167 -12.55 -2.02 -10.43
N TYR A 168 -11.68 -2.85 -10.99
CA TYR A 168 -10.59 -2.46 -11.87
C TYR A 168 -10.55 -3.41 -13.08
N GLY A 169 -10.21 -2.88 -14.27
CA GLY A 169 -10.10 -3.66 -15.52
C GLY A 169 -11.43 -3.98 -16.22
N TYR A 170 -12.56 -3.60 -15.62
CA TYR A 170 -13.88 -3.76 -16.26
C TYR A 170 -14.26 -2.49 -17.01
N LYS A 171 -14.82 -2.64 -18.22
CA LYS A 171 -15.46 -1.50 -18.92
C LYS A 171 -16.60 -0.98 -18.05
N LYS A 172 -16.68 0.33 -17.83
CA LYS A 172 -17.88 0.93 -17.25
C LYS A 172 -19.10 0.48 -18.08
N PRO A 173 -20.19 0.00 -17.45
CA PRO A 173 -21.43 -0.16 -18.20
C PRO A 173 -21.76 1.21 -18.81
N GLU A 174 -22.02 1.25 -20.12
CA GLU A 174 -22.59 2.42 -20.76
C GLU A 174 -23.91 2.73 -20.02
N THR A 175 -23.93 3.87 -19.34
CA THR A 175 -25.15 4.38 -18.75
C THR A 175 -26.06 4.72 -19.92
N THR A 176 -27.09 3.90 -20.12
CA THR A 176 -28.20 4.26 -21.03
C THR A 176 -28.85 5.51 -20.43
N GLU A 177 -28.51 6.66 -20.94
CA GLU A 177 -29.22 7.91 -20.64
C GLU A 177 -30.66 7.75 -21.13
N ILE A 178 -31.59 7.68 -20.20
CA ILE A 178 -32.98 7.87 -20.48
C ILE A 178 -33.12 9.36 -20.87
N THR A 179 -33.30 9.57 -22.15
CA THR A 179 -33.61 10.87 -22.75
C THR A 179 -34.95 11.37 -22.20
N GLU A 180 -34.94 12.35 -21.33
CA GLU A 180 -36.09 13.25 -21.19
C GLU A 180 -35.81 14.56 -21.92
N THR A 181 -36.58 14.73 -22.97
CA THR A 181 -36.67 15.88 -23.86
C THR A 181 -37.09 17.15 -23.15
N SER A 182 -36.32 18.20 -23.28
CA SER A 182 -36.85 19.55 -23.57
C SER A 182 -35.74 20.51 -23.97
N LYS A 183 -35.81 20.98 -25.22
CA LYS A 183 -35.12 22.13 -25.84
C LYS A 183 -35.87 23.44 -25.43
N PRO A 184 -35.37 24.68 -25.74
CA PRO A 184 -34.40 25.04 -26.76
C PRO A 184 -33.44 26.24 -26.49
N ALA A 185 -32.42 26.30 -27.35
CA ALA A 185 -31.78 27.46 -28.00
C ALA A 185 -31.06 28.55 -27.16
N ASN A 186 -29.83 28.91 -27.43
CA ASN A 186 -29.29 29.64 -28.57
C ASN A 186 -27.73 29.73 -28.53
N GLU A 187 -27.13 29.49 -29.69
CA GLU A 187 -26.08 30.23 -30.42
C GLU A 187 -24.97 30.96 -29.63
N SER A 188 -23.71 30.93 -29.95
CA SER A 188 -22.97 30.89 -31.23
C SER A 188 -21.46 30.81 -31.02
N ALA A 189 -20.82 30.02 -31.89
CA ALA A 189 -19.57 30.19 -32.62
C ALA A 189 -18.30 30.81 -31.99
N LYS A 190 -17.16 30.16 -32.05
CA LYS A 190 -16.22 30.15 -33.18
C LYS A 190 -14.95 29.37 -32.87
N ALA A 191 -14.54 28.60 -33.87
CA ALA A 191 -13.33 27.81 -33.97
C ALA A 191 -12.05 28.65 -34.02
N THR A 192 -10.93 28.09 -33.64
CA THR A 192 -9.73 28.03 -34.49
C THR A 192 -8.71 27.00 -34.05
N LYS A 193 -8.20 26.24 -35.01
CA LYS A 193 -7.13 25.24 -35.03
C LYS A 193 -5.75 25.82 -34.68
N ARG A 194 -4.86 24.93 -34.19
CA ARG A 194 -3.53 24.58 -34.69
C ARG A 194 -2.78 23.74 -33.66
N GLU A 195 -2.55 22.48 -33.97
CA GLU A 195 -1.35 21.76 -34.44
C GLU A 195 -0.10 21.84 -33.57
N ALA A 196 0.18 20.63 -33.08
CA ALA A 196 1.43 19.87 -32.96
C ALA A 196 2.76 20.54 -32.56
N LYS A 197 3.38 20.02 -31.54
CA LYS A 197 4.72 19.38 -31.61
C LYS A 197 5.14 18.71 -30.32
N ALA A 198 5.69 17.52 -30.47
CA ALA A 198 6.32 16.71 -29.44
C ALA A 198 7.55 17.39 -28.85
N THR A 199 7.87 17.12 -27.59
CA THR A 199 9.16 16.60 -27.10
C THR A 199 9.21 16.55 -25.57
N GLU A 200 9.72 15.41 -25.08
CA GLU A 200 10.53 15.15 -23.87
C GLU A 200 10.02 15.47 -22.46
N SER A 201 9.94 14.38 -21.75
CA SER A 201 10.28 14.13 -20.33
C SER A 201 10.69 15.34 -19.50
N GLU A 202 9.95 15.59 -18.42
CA GLU A 202 10.51 16.06 -17.17
C GLU A 202 9.60 15.69 -15.99
N GLU A 203 10.22 15.04 -15.02
CA GLU A 203 9.67 14.78 -13.69
C GLU A 203 9.15 16.09 -13.09
N LYS A 204 7.88 16.13 -12.67
CA LYS A 204 7.38 17.22 -11.84
C LYS A 204 7.73 16.96 -10.39
N PRO A 205 8.52 17.84 -9.75
CA PRO A 205 8.80 17.75 -8.32
C PRO A 205 7.55 18.11 -7.51
N ALA A 206 7.40 17.38 -6.41
CA ALA A 206 6.43 17.68 -5.36
C ALA A 206 6.60 19.15 -4.88
N ASN A 207 5.49 19.81 -4.63
CA ASN A 207 5.35 21.21 -4.22
C ASN A 207 6.31 21.59 -3.07
N PRO A 208 7.30 22.51 -3.25
CA PRO A 208 8.39 22.71 -2.30
C PRO A 208 8.06 23.66 -1.13
N LYS A 209 6.79 23.95 -0.85
CA LYS A 209 6.43 25.00 0.12
C LYS A 209 6.10 24.55 1.54
N THR A 210 5.87 23.26 1.81
CA THR A 210 5.47 22.76 3.14
C THR A 210 6.38 21.64 3.64
N ILE A 211 6.57 21.58 4.98
CA ILE A 211 7.35 20.53 5.65
C ILE A 211 6.87 19.13 5.24
N THR A 212 7.81 18.26 4.85
CA THR A 212 7.54 16.86 4.51
C THR A 212 7.40 15.99 5.76
N ASP A 213 6.73 14.84 5.65
CA ASP A 213 6.60 13.92 6.78
C ASP A 213 7.95 13.31 7.20
N ALA A 214 8.88 13.15 6.26
CA ALA A 214 10.26 12.74 6.56
C ALA A 214 10.98 13.79 7.42
N GLN A 215 10.86 15.07 7.12
CA GLN A 215 11.43 16.15 7.91
C GLN A 215 10.81 16.22 9.31
N LYS A 216 9.49 16.07 9.45
CA LYS A 216 8.81 16.01 10.76
C LYS A 216 9.32 14.85 11.61
N LYS A 217 9.47 13.67 11.01
CA LYS A 217 9.99 12.48 11.68
C LYS A 217 11.42 12.68 12.16
N LEU A 218 12.26 13.29 11.32
CA LEU A 218 13.66 13.57 11.66
C LEU A 218 13.78 14.59 12.80
N ILE A 219 13.02 15.69 12.79
CA ILE A 219 12.97 16.66 13.89
C ILE A 219 12.56 15.97 15.20
N ASN A 220 11.51 15.16 15.19
CA ASN A 220 11.07 14.43 16.39
C ASN A 220 12.12 13.42 16.88
N THR A 221 12.84 12.75 15.99
CA THR A 221 13.93 11.82 16.34
C THR A 221 15.13 12.56 16.94
N LEU A 222 15.49 13.71 16.41
CA LEU A 222 16.58 14.52 16.96
C LEU A 222 16.23 15.09 18.33
N LEU A 223 14.99 15.57 18.51
CA LEU A 223 14.48 16.00 19.83
C LEU A 223 14.42 14.87 20.85
N SER A 224 14.13 13.62 20.44
CA SER A 224 14.10 12.49 21.37
C SER A 224 15.49 12.01 21.82
N LYS A 225 16.56 12.47 21.19
CA LYS A 225 17.95 12.20 21.60
C LYS A 225 18.52 13.22 22.61
N GLN A 226 17.81 14.32 22.86
CA GLN A 226 18.21 15.34 23.84
C GLN A 226 17.83 14.86 25.26
N GLU A 227 18.65 15.19 26.26
CA GLU A 227 18.45 14.81 27.67
C GLU A 227 17.10 15.31 28.23
N ASP A 228 16.71 16.54 27.88
CA ASP A 228 15.38 17.10 28.19
C ASP A 228 14.64 17.46 26.89
N ARG A 229 13.85 16.51 26.41
CA ARG A 229 13.07 16.64 25.17
C ARG A 229 12.11 17.83 25.18
N GLU A 230 11.42 18.06 26.28
CA GLU A 230 10.39 19.12 26.34
C GLU A 230 11.05 20.51 26.37
N GLN A 231 12.18 20.66 27.09
CA GLN A 231 12.92 21.91 27.12
C GLN A 231 13.60 22.18 25.77
N ALA A 232 14.21 21.17 25.13
CA ALA A 232 14.81 21.27 23.79
C ALA A 232 13.76 21.67 22.74
N LYS A 233 12.55 21.11 22.84
CA LYS A 233 11.44 21.48 21.95
C LYS A 233 10.99 22.93 22.16
N LYS A 234 10.86 23.38 23.42
CA LYS A 234 10.51 24.79 23.73
C LYS A 234 11.58 25.76 23.19
N ASN A 235 12.85 25.44 23.39
CA ASN A 235 13.96 26.26 22.91
C ASN A 235 13.98 26.33 21.39
N LEU A 236 13.80 25.19 20.69
CA LEU A 236 13.72 25.14 19.25
C LEU A 236 12.57 25.98 18.71
N TYR A 237 11.38 25.86 19.31
CA TYR A 237 10.19 26.61 18.88
C TYR A 237 10.35 28.11 19.11
N ALA A 238 10.94 28.51 20.24
CA ALA A 238 11.25 29.91 20.52
C ALA A 238 12.28 30.47 19.56
N LYS A 239 13.36 29.72 19.25
CA LYS A 239 14.42 30.10 18.32
C LYS A 239 13.88 30.41 16.91
N PHE A 240 12.89 29.65 16.45
CA PHE A 240 12.30 29.80 15.11
C PHE A 240 10.93 30.52 15.12
N ASN A 241 10.54 31.09 16.27
CA ASN A 241 9.27 31.81 16.47
C ASN A 241 8.03 31.07 15.95
N ILE A 242 7.92 29.78 16.31
CA ILE A 242 6.82 28.90 15.91
C ILE A 242 6.13 28.29 17.14
N THR A 243 4.85 28.01 17.02
CA THR A 243 4.07 27.30 18.05
C THR A 243 3.84 25.83 17.71
N THR A 244 4.02 25.46 16.43
CA THR A 244 3.82 24.10 15.93
C THR A 244 4.65 23.86 14.68
N ILE A 245 5.09 22.62 14.48
CA ILE A 245 5.76 22.19 13.24
C ILE A 245 4.79 21.87 12.09
N LYS A 246 3.48 21.92 12.34
CA LYS A 246 2.47 21.74 11.28
C LYS A 246 2.38 22.98 10.40
N GLY A 247 2.58 22.81 9.08
CA GLY A 247 2.40 23.89 8.11
C GLY A 247 3.59 24.83 7.92
N ILE A 248 4.74 24.63 8.59
CA ILE A 248 5.95 25.39 8.32
C ILE A 248 6.51 25.07 6.92
N SER A 249 7.34 25.97 6.38
CA SER A 249 7.97 25.72 5.09
C SER A 249 9.03 24.61 5.16
N SER A 250 9.28 23.94 4.05
CA SER A 250 10.33 22.92 3.96
C SER A 250 11.72 23.49 4.26
N ASP A 251 11.96 24.75 3.92
CA ASP A 251 13.26 25.40 4.18
C ASP A 251 13.42 25.76 5.65
N LEU A 252 12.37 26.20 6.34
CA LEU A 252 12.40 26.40 7.79
C LEU A 252 12.63 25.07 8.53
N ALA A 253 12.02 23.99 8.04
CA ALA A 253 12.23 22.65 8.60
C ALA A 253 13.68 22.17 8.42
N LYS A 254 14.37 22.50 7.31
CA LYS A 254 15.80 22.20 7.12
C LYS A 254 16.66 22.95 8.13
N GLN A 255 16.42 24.25 8.33
CA GLN A 255 17.15 25.07 9.31
C GLN A 255 16.96 24.54 10.74
N MET A 256 15.76 24.09 11.10
CA MET A 256 15.51 23.46 12.39
C MET A 256 16.29 22.15 12.56
N ILE A 257 16.38 21.32 11.52
CA ILE A 257 17.15 20.07 11.53
C ILE A 257 18.65 20.36 11.67
N GLU A 258 19.17 21.35 10.97
CA GLU A 258 20.58 21.75 11.06
C GLU A 258 20.92 22.27 12.46
N SER A 259 20.03 23.07 13.06
CA SER A 259 20.19 23.56 14.42
C SER A 259 20.26 22.44 15.45
N LEU A 260 19.45 21.38 15.29
CA LEU A 260 19.43 20.20 16.17
C LEU A 260 20.61 19.23 15.96
N LYS A 261 21.32 19.35 14.84
CA LYS A 261 22.51 18.52 14.55
C LYS A 261 23.81 19.20 14.99
N GLY A 262 23.79 20.50 15.17
CA GLY A 262 24.97 21.31 15.56
C GLY A 262 25.09 21.51 17.08
N GLU A 263 24.15 20.99 17.85
CA GLU A 263 24.17 20.84 19.30
C GLU A 263 24.46 19.37 19.66
#